data_b6a93ce859879a1c4f589e47a8ba48bb
#
_entry.id   b6a93ce859879a1c4f589e47a8ba48bb
#
_cell.length_a   1.000
_cell.length_b   1.000
_cell.length_c   1.000
_cell.angle_alpha   90.00
_cell.angle_beta   90.00
_cell.angle_gamma   90.00
#
_symmetry.space_group_name_H-M   'P 1'
#
loop_
_entity.id
_entity.type
_entity.pdbx_description
1 polymer ?
#
loop_
_entity_poly.entity_id
_entity_poly.type
_entity_poly.pdbx_seq_one_letter_code
_entity_poly.pdbx_strand_id
1 'polypeptide(L)'
;MKFGKTTVIDKLSFDVKRGETFGLLGSNGSGKTTTIRSLLGIYTPTDGNLKIDGKDFSVDGQLKLGYLPEERGLYKKESVIDVMIYFGRLRGLKKDEARKWSLEYLKRVELEDKANTRLDKLSGGQQQKIQLGVTIMNDPELLILDEPTKGFDPVNRRLLMDIIEEHQQKGATVIFVSHQMEEVERLCDRIILLKDGKAAAYGSVSSVRKKYDGKSLDDIFVNIYGKKKEEAIDA
;
A
#
# COMPACT_ATOMS: atom_id res chain seq x y z
N MET A 1 -12.25 15.92 4.27
CA MET A 1 -12.66 14.84 5.20
C MET A 1 -12.57 15.34 6.62
N LYS A 2 -13.69 15.26 7.36
CA LYS A 2 -13.79 15.78 8.74
C LYS A 2 -14.30 14.69 9.66
N PHE A 3 -13.78 14.63 10.88
CA PHE A 3 -14.27 13.78 11.96
C PHE A 3 -14.65 14.70 13.14
N GLY A 4 -15.94 14.89 13.34
CA GLY A 4 -16.43 15.88 14.30
C GLY A 4 -15.94 17.29 13.94
N LYS A 5 -15.18 17.91 14.86
CA LYS A 5 -14.59 19.24 14.64
C LYS A 5 -13.21 19.21 13.95
N THR A 6 -12.60 18.04 13.79
CA THR A 6 -11.23 17.90 13.26
C THR A 6 -11.24 17.66 11.76
N THR A 7 -10.55 18.51 11.00
CA THR A 7 -10.30 18.31 9.59
C THR A 7 -9.00 17.49 9.43
N VAL A 8 -9.12 16.27 8.90
CA VAL A 8 -7.98 15.37 8.68
C VAL A 8 -7.45 15.48 7.25
N ILE A 9 -8.33 15.69 6.27
CA ILE A 9 -7.95 15.94 4.87
C ILE A 9 -8.63 17.23 4.43
N ASP A 10 -7.84 18.17 3.94
CA ASP A 10 -8.30 19.48 3.51
C ASP A 10 -7.94 19.72 2.03
N LYS A 11 -8.98 19.72 1.17
CA LYS A 11 -8.88 20.01 -0.27
C LYS A 11 -7.79 19.20 -1.01
N LEU A 12 -7.68 17.91 -0.67
CA LEU A 12 -6.76 17.00 -1.33
C LEU A 12 -7.34 16.59 -2.68
N SER A 13 -6.57 16.79 -3.76
CA SER A 13 -6.92 16.34 -5.11
C SER A 13 -5.69 15.76 -5.78
N PHE A 14 -5.79 14.55 -6.32
CA PHE A 14 -4.76 13.89 -7.11
C PHE A 14 -5.40 12.82 -8.01
N ASP A 15 -4.64 12.37 -8.98
CA ASP A 15 -5.00 11.25 -9.86
C ASP A 15 -3.92 10.17 -9.83
N VAL A 16 -4.31 8.94 -10.09
CA VAL A 16 -3.43 7.79 -10.29
C VAL A 16 -3.73 7.22 -11.66
N LYS A 17 -2.70 7.04 -12.49
CA LYS A 17 -2.84 6.52 -13.86
C LYS A 17 -2.88 4.99 -13.84
N ARG A 18 -3.57 4.39 -14.79
CA ARG A 18 -3.56 2.93 -14.93
C ARG A 18 -2.14 2.43 -15.21
N GLY A 19 -1.76 1.34 -14.55
CA GLY A 19 -0.47 0.68 -14.72
C GLY A 19 0.72 1.41 -14.10
N GLU A 20 0.52 2.54 -13.37
CA GLU A 20 1.62 3.18 -12.64
C GLU A 20 1.72 2.69 -11.19
N THR A 21 2.89 2.82 -10.62
CA THR A 21 3.09 2.78 -9.16
C THR A 21 3.09 4.20 -8.62
N PHE A 22 2.10 4.50 -7.79
CA PHE A 22 1.89 5.81 -7.19
C PHE A 22 2.20 5.80 -5.69
N GLY A 23 3.18 6.60 -5.27
CA GLY A 23 3.61 6.71 -3.88
C GLY A 23 2.74 7.69 -3.08
N LEU A 24 2.11 7.21 -2.01
CA LEU A 24 1.39 8.03 -1.03
C LEU A 24 2.25 8.19 0.24
N LEU A 25 2.93 9.32 0.37
CA LEU A 25 3.94 9.58 1.38
C LEU A 25 3.45 10.56 2.44
N GLY A 26 4.08 10.51 3.61
CA GLY A 26 3.78 11.47 4.66
C GLY A 26 4.13 10.95 6.05
N SER A 27 4.27 11.84 7.03
CA SER A 27 4.48 11.48 8.43
C SER A 27 3.24 10.83 9.06
N ASN A 28 3.39 10.27 10.25
CA ASN A 28 2.25 9.78 11.03
C ASN A 28 1.26 10.93 11.27
N GLY A 29 -0.03 10.66 11.10
CA GLY A 29 -1.08 11.66 11.24
C GLY A 29 -1.27 12.60 10.04
N SER A 30 -0.49 12.46 8.95
CA SER A 30 -0.64 13.33 7.75
C SER A 30 -1.91 13.10 6.94
N GLY A 31 -2.68 12.03 7.20
CA GLY A 31 -3.91 11.69 6.52
C GLY A 31 -3.83 10.49 5.57
N LYS A 32 -2.68 9.79 5.45
CA LYS A 32 -2.51 8.62 4.55
C LYS A 32 -3.58 7.55 4.76
N THR A 33 -3.69 7.02 5.96
CA THR A 33 -4.66 5.97 6.30
C THR A 33 -6.11 6.42 6.07
N THR A 34 -6.43 7.68 6.35
CA THR A 34 -7.75 8.25 6.06
C THR A 34 -8.00 8.31 4.56
N THR A 35 -7.01 8.71 3.77
CA THR A 35 -7.08 8.71 2.30
C THR A 35 -7.31 7.30 1.77
N ILE A 36 -6.52 6.31 2.22
CA ILE A 36 -6.67 4.91 1.82
C ILE A 36 -8.07 4.38 2.18
N ARG A 37 -8.54 4.61 3.40
CA ARG A 37 -9.87 4.15 3.82
C ARG A 37 -11.00 4.82 3.03
N SER A 38 -10.80 6.04 2.57
CA SER A 38 -11.73 6.69 1.63
C SER A 38 -11.66 6.05 0.25
N LEU A 39 -10.45 5.73 -0.27
CA LEU A 39 -10.27 4.99 -1.53
C LEU A 39 -10.88 3.60 -1.51
N LEU A 40 -10.95 2.96 -0.34
CA LEU A 40 -11.57 1.66 -0.12
C LEU A 40 -13.09 1.74 0.12
N GLY A 41 -13.69 2.94 0.12
CA GLY A 41 -15.09 3.13 0.42
C GLY A 41 -15.46 2.89 1.90
N ILE A 42 -14.47 2.72 2.80
CA ILE A 42 -14.69 2.54 4.24
C ILE A 42 -15.15 3.87 4.87
N TYR A 43 -14.62 4.98 4.37
CA TYR A 43 -15.04 6.32 4.78
C TYR A 43 -15.63 7.08 3.59
N THR A 44 -16.82 7.61 3.75
CA THR A 44 -17.42 8.53 2.78
C THR A 44 -16.82 9.93 2.98
N PRO A 45 -16.22 10.54 1.95
CA PRO A 45 -15.72 11.92 2.03
C PRO A 45 -16.82 12.89 2.46
N THR A 46 -16.48 13.84 3.33
CA THR A 46 -17.42 14.90 3.77
C THR A 46 -17.80 15.81 2.61
N ASP A 47 -16.89 15.98 1.66
CA ASP A 47 -17.05 16.78 0.43
C ASP A 47 -16.05 16.28 -0.62
N GLY A 48 -16.33 16.53 -1.89
CA GLY A 48 -15.55 16.03 -3.01
C GLY A 48 -16.03 14.67 -3.51
N ASN A 49 -15.37 14.14 -4.51
CA ASN A 49 -15.71 12.87 -5.15
C ASN A 49 -14.48 11.99 -5.33
N LEU A 50 -14.74 10.70 -5.48
CA LEU A 50 -13.74 9.69 -5.78
C LEU A 50 -14.21 8.94 -7.02
N LYS A 51 -13.32 8.84 -8.01
CA LYS A 51 -13.64 8.20 -9.29
C LYS A 51 -12.61 7.15 -9.64
N ILE A 52 -13.07 6.07 -10.24
CA ILE A 52 -12.23 5.07 -10.91
C ILE A 52 -12.69 5.02 -12.36
N ASP A 53 -11.74 5.21 -13.30
CA ASP A 53 -12.01 5.28 -14.75
C ASP A 53 -13.11 6.30 -15.12
N GLY A 54 -13.10 7.44 -14.44
CA GLY A 54 -14.06 8.52 -14.66
C GLY A 54 -15.46 8.27 -14.09
N LYS A 55 -15.74 7.08 -13.55
CA LYS A 55 -17.01 6.74 -12.89
C LYS A 55 -16.89 6.95 -11.37
N ASP A 56 -17.96 7.35 -10.73
CA ASP A 56 -18.00 7.45 -9.29
C ASP A 56 -17.70 6.09 -8.66
N PHE A 57 -16.87 6.10 -7.62
CA PHE A 57 -16.46 4.88 -6.94
C PHE A 57 -17.69 4.17 -6.35
N SER A 58 -17.82 2.88 -6.71
CA SER A 58 -18.79 1.97 -6.12
C SER A 58 -18.08 0.74 -5.60
N VAL A 59 -18.39 0.34 -4.38
CA VAL A 59 -17.85 -0.89 -3.76
C VAL A 59 -18.29 -2.14 -4.55
N ASP A 60 -19.43 -2.07 -5.23
CA ASP A 60 -19.98 -3.13 -6.07
C ASP A 60 -19.36 -3.15 -7.49
N GLY A 61 -18.36 -2.31 -7.73
CA GLY A 61 -17.62 -2.25 -9.01
C GLY A 61 -16.89 -3.55 -9.33
N GLN A 62 -16.80 -3.87 -10.61
CA GLN A 62 -16.12 -5.09 -11.12
C GLN A 62 -14.59 -5.05 -10.98
N LEU A 63 -14.03 -4.01 -10.33
CA LEU A 63 -12.59 -3.84 -10.19
C LEU A 63 -12.00 -4.87 -9.21
N LYS A 64 -11.06 -5.67 -9.70
CA LYS A 64 -10.28 -6.56 -8.85
C LYS A 64 -9.30 -5.76 -8.00
N LEU A 65 -9.64 -5.54 -6.73
CA LEU A 65 -8.83 -4.77 -5.80
C LEU A 65 -8.10 -5.68 -4.81
N GLY A 66 -6.81 -5.45 -4.63
CA GLY A 66 -5.99 -6.03 -3.57
C GLY A 66 -5.61 -4.95 -2.55
N TYR A 67 -5.93 -5.17 -1.27
CA TYR A 67 -5.51 -4.28 -0.20
C TYR A 67 -4.66 -5.02 0.83
N LEU A 68 -3.46 -4.52 1.06
CA LEU A 68 -2.56 -4.93 2.13
C LEU A 68 -2.56 -3.83 3.20
N PRO A 69 -3.23 -4.02 4.34
CA PRO A 69 -3.17 -3.07 5.45
C PRO A 69 -1.83 -3.16 6.20
N GLU A 70 -1.43 -2.08 6.85
CA GLU A 70 -0.28 -2.05 7.75
C GLU A 70 -0.42 -3.07 8.91
N GLU A 71 -1.67 -3.23 9.42
CA GLU A 71 -1.97 -4.19 10.47
C GLU A 71 -2.24 -5.60 9.92
N ARG A 72 -1.82 -6.62 10.67
CA ARG A 72 -2.01 -8.01 10.27
C ARG A 72 -3.42 -8.49 10.62
N GLY A 73 -4.22 -8.73 9.58
CA GLY A 73 -5.66 -9.03 9.69
C GLY A 73 -6.07 -10.47 9.34
N LEU A 74 -5.14 -11.42 9.19
CA LEU A 74 -5.47 -12.80 8.80
C LEU A 74 -5.95 -13.65 9.98
N TYR A 75 -6.69 -14.74 9.69
CA TYR A 75 -7.21 -15.70 10.67
C TYR A 75 -6.08 -16.48 11.37
N LYS A 76 -5.67 -16.02 12.55
CA LYS A 76 -4.45 -16.45 13.25
C LYS A 76 -4.48 -17.93 13.66
N LYS A 77 -5.65 -18.53 13.91
CA LYS A 77 -5.81 -19.92 14.39
C LYS A 77 -5.86 -20.95 13.29
N GLU A 78 -5.99 -20.52 12.04
CA GLU A 78 -6.06 -21.40 10.86
C GLU A 78 -4.68 -21.66 10.28
N SER A 79 -4.55 -22.75 9.48
CA SER A 79 -3.32 -23.04 8.77
C SER A 79 -3.08 -22.04 7.63
N VAL A 80 -1.81 -21.83 7.27
CA VAL A 80 -1.43 -20.96 6.16
C VAL A 80 -2.18 -21.32 4.88
N ILE A 81 -2.16 -22.62 4.52
CA ILE A 81 -2.77 -23.07 3.27
C ILE A 81 -4.28 -22.89 3.26
N ASP A 82 -4.95 -23.13 4.39
CA ASP A 82 -6.41 -22.98 4.49
C ASP A 82 -6.82 -21.51 4.36
N VAL A 83 -6.08 -20.61 5.01
CA VAL A 83 -6.31 -19.16 4.88
C VAL A 83 -6.11 -18.70 3.44
N MET A 84 -5.03 -19.13 2.79
CA MET A 84 -4.76 -18.74 1.41
C MET A 84 -5.83 -19.28 0.44
N ILE A 85 -6.26 -20.54 0.60
CA ILE A 85 -7.34 -21.12 -0.21
C ILE A 85 -8.65 -20.37 0.04
N TYR A 86 -8.98 -20.05 1.29
CA TYR A 86 -10.19 -19.31 1.63
C TYR A 86 -10.25 -17.96 0.91
N PHE A 87 -9.19 -17.15 1.01
CA PHE A 87 -9.12 -15.85 0.33
C PHE A 87 -9.08 -16.00 -1.19
N GLY A 88 -8.41 -17.02 -1.73
CA GLY A 88 -8.41 -17.31 -3.17
C GLY A 88 -9.81 -17.56 -3.70
N ARG A 89 -10.62 -18.31 -2.94
CA ARG A 89 -12.03 -18.55 -3.29
C ARG A 89 -12.88 -17.27 -3.22
N LEU A 90 -12.66 -16.42 -2.22
CA LEU A 90 -13.32 -15.12 -2.15
C LEU A 90 -12.97 -14.22 -3.34
N ARG A 91 -11.79 -14.43 -3.94
CA ARG A 91 -11.32 -13.70 -5.14
C ARG A 91 -11.72 -14.41 -6.45
N GLY A 92 -12.59 -15.42 -6.40
CA GLY A 92 -13.16 -16.08 -7.57
C GLY A 92 -12.38 -17.29 -8.09
N LEU A 93 -11.30 -17.72 -7.44
CA LEU A 93 -10.60 -18.94 -7.81
C LEU A 93 -11.36 -20.20 -7.35
N LYS A 94 -11.27 -21.28 -8.13
CA LYS A 94 -11.67 -22.61 -7.66
C LYS A 94 -10.71 -23.09 -6.58
N LYS A 95 -11.16 -24.03 -5.73
CA LYS A 95 -10.37 -24.53 -4.59
C LYS A 95 -8.99 -25.06 -5.03
N ASP A 96 -8.96 -25.83 -6.10
CA ASP A 96 -7.71 -26.46 -6.57
C ASP A 96 -6.77 -25.44 -7.21
N GLU A 97 -7.31 -24.42 -7.92
CA GLU A 97 -6.56 -23.29 -8.46
C GLU A 97 -5.94 -22.47 -7.33
N ALA A 98 -6.73 -22.14 -6.31
CA ALA A 98 -6.26 -21.40 -5.14
C ALA A 98 -5.18 -22.18 -4.40
N ARG A 99 -5.35 -23.51 -4.24
CA ARG A 99 -4.35 -24.39 -3.59
C ARG A 99 -3.05 -24.42 -4.40
N LYS A 100 -3.12 -24.64 -5.71
CA LYS A 100 -1.96 -24.68 -6.60
C LYS A 100 -1.18 -23.36 -6.52
N TRP A 101 -1.88 -22.25 -6.72
CA TRP A 101 -1.29 -20.91 -6.64
C TRP A 101 -0.62 -20.67 -5.28
N SER A 102 -1.29 -21.07 -4.19
CA SER A 102 -0.76 -20.89 -2.83
C SER A 102 0.54 -21.64 -2.60
N LEU A 103 0.62 -22.89 -3.05
CA LEU A 103 1.84 -23.69 -2.91
C LEU A 103 3.01 -23.12 -3.75
N GLU A 104 2.74 -22.67 -4.96
CA GLU A 104 3.73 -22.01 -5.82
C GLU A 104 4.24 -20.71 -5.17
N TYR A 105 3.32 -19.89 -4.64
CA TYR A 105 3.68 -18.66 -3.93
C TYR A 105 4.50 -18.96 -2.65
N LEU A 106 4.08 -19.93 -1.83
CA LEU A 106 4.79 -20.31 -0.61
C LEU A 106 6.22 -20.77 -0.91
N LYS A 107 6.42 -21.53 -1.98
CA LYS A 107 7.75 -21.91 -2.46
C LYS A 107 8.58 -20.68 -2.83
N ARG A 108 7.99 -19.71 -3.55
CA ARG A 108 8.67 -18.48 -3.95
C ARG A 108 9.15 -17.63 -2.78
N VAL A 109 8.37 -17.61 -1.68
CA VAL A 109 8.69 -16.81 -0.48
C VAL A 109 9.38 -17.64 0.61
N GLU A 110 9.82 -18.87 0.28
CA GLU A 110 10.56 -19.80 1.17
C GLU A 110 9.78 -20.18 2.43
N LEU A 111 8.49 -20.49 2.25
CA LEU A 111 7.55 -20.89 3.31
C LEU A 111 6.77 -22.17 2.98
N GLU A 112 7.24 -22.99 2.04
CA GLU A 112 6.55 -24.23 1.66
C GLU A 112 6.42 -25.21 2.81
N ASP A 113 7.41 -25.30 3.71
CA ASP A 113 7.40 -26.14 4.91
C ASP A 113 6.39 -25.66 5.98
N LYS A 114 5.90 -24.44 5.84
CA LYS A 114 4.93 -23.80 6.75
C LYS A 114 3.48 -23.91 6.27
N ALA A 115 3.21 -24.53 5.12
CA ALA A 115 1.87 -24.60 4.54
C ALA A 115 0.80 -25.08 5.53
N ASN A 116 1.11 -26.10 6.34
CA ASN A 116 0.19 -26.65 7.34
C ASN A 116 0.38 -26.06 8.75
N THR A 117 1.23 -25.06 8.90
CA THR A 117 1.48 -24.39 10.18
C THR A 117 0.40 -23.33 10.42
N ARG A 118 -0.06 -23.17 11.65
CA ARG A 118 -1.00 -22.12 12.05
C ARG A 118 -0.32 -20.76 11.94
N LEU A 119 -1.08 -19.74 11.47
CA LEU A 119 -0.57 -18.38 11.29
C LEU A 119 -0.02 -17.75 12.58
N ASP A 120 -0.61 -18.06 13.75
CA ASP A 120 -0.11 -17.54 15.04
C ASP A 120 1.27 -18.10 15.45
N LYS A 121 1.75 -19.16 14.79
CA LYS A 121 3.07 -19.74 15.01
C LYS A 121 4.16 -19.18 14.10
N LEU A 122 3.78 -18.34 13.14
CA LEU A 122 4.71 -17.70 12.23
C LEU A 122 5.28 -16.42 12.82
N SER A 123 6.51 -16.08 12.44
CA SER A 123 7.09 -14.77 12.73
C SER A 123 6.30 -13.64 12.05
N GLY A 124 6.48 -12.41 12.53
CA GLY A 124 5.81 -11.26 11.93
C GLY A 124 6.10 -11.09 10.44
N GLY A 125 7.35 -11.27 10.02
CA GLY A 125 7.72 -11.22 8.60
C GLY A 125 7.07 -12.34 7.79
N GLN A 126 7.06 -13.59 8.31
CA GLN A 126 6.37 -14.68 7.64
C GLN A 126 4.88 -14.41 7.45
N GLN A 127 4.18 -13.88 8.48
CA GLN A 127 2.77 -13.49 8.37
C GLN A 127 2.57 -12.41 7.31
N GLN A 128 3.48 -11.44 7.22
CA GLN A 128 3.41 -10.37 6.23
C GLN A 128 3.59 -10.91 4.80
N LYS A 129 4.51 -11.87 4.58
CA LYS A 129 4.63 -12.59 3.31
C LYS A 129 3.31 -13.26 2.91
N ILE A 130 2.65 -13.96 3.85
CA ILE A 130 1.36 -14.60 3.59
C ILE A 130 0.29 -13.56 3.26
N GLN A 131 0.25 -12.46 3.99
CA GLN A 131 -0.71 -11.39 3.76
C GLN A 131 -0.54 -10.74 2.38
N LEU A 132 0.71 -10.51 1.95
CA LEU A 132 0.98 -10.07 0.57
C LEU A 132 0.48 -11.09 -0.45
N GLY A 133 0.79 -12.39 -0.27
CA GLY A 133 0.31 -13.45 -1.16
C GLY A 133 -1.21 -13.46 -1.32
N VAL A 134 -1.93 -13.38 -0.20
CA VAL A 134 -3.40 -13.25 -0.23
C VAL A 134 -3.83 -11.98 -0.97
N THR A 135 -3.10 -10.88 -0.83
CA THR A 135 -3.43 -9.59 -1.45
C THR A 135 -3.29 -9.63 -2.97
N ILE A 136 -2.22 -10.25 -3.50
CA ILE A 136 -1.92 -10.29 -4.94
C ILE A 136 -2.56 -11.47 -5.68
N MET A 137 -3.18 -12.41 -4.96
CA MET A 137 -3.80 -13.60 -5.54
C MET A 137 -4.90 -13.24 -6.55
N ASN A 138 -4.93 -13.94 -7.67
CA ASN A 138 -5.85 -13.73 -8.80
C ASN A 138 -5.66 -12.37 -9.51
N ASP A 139 -4.42 -11.88 -9.56
CA ASP A 139 -3.95 -10.73 -10.34
C ASP A 139 -4.90 -9.50 -10.22
N PRO A 140 -4.90 -8.79 -9.08
CA PRO A 140 -5.69 -7.57 -8.91
C PRO A 140 -5.28 -6.49 -9.92
N GLU A 141 -6.26 -5.73 -10.42
CA GLU A 141 -6.03 -4.58 -11.31
C GLU A 141 -5.55 -3.34 -10.54
N LEU A 142 -5.97 -3.22 -9.28
CA LEU A 142 -5.54 -2.18 -8.35
C LEU A 142 -5.01 -2.82 -7.07
N LEU A 143 -3.78 -2.48 -6.72
CA LEU A 143 -3.13 -2.85 -5.46
C LEU A 143 -2.97 -1.61 -4.59
N ILE A 144 -3.45 -1.67 -3.36
CA ILE A 144 -3.18 -0.67 -2.33
C ILE A 144 -2.36 -1.36 -1.25
N LEU A 145 -1.11 -0.93 -1.07
CA LEU A 145 -0.13 -1.56 -0.21
C LEU A 145 0.33 -0.56 0.85
N ASP A 146 -0.11 -0.79 2.11
CA ASP A 146 0.21 0.10 3.23
C ASP A 146 1.36 -0.50 4.05
N GLU A 147 2.56 0.10 3.93
CA GLU A 147 3.81 -0.31 4.57
C GLU A 147 4.16 -1.80 4.34
N PRO A 148 4.17 -2.30 3.08
CA PRO A 148 4.24 -3.73 2.77
C PRO A 148 5.54 -4.39 3.24
N THR A 149 6.61 -3.63 3.38
CA THR A 149 7.97 -4.09 3.71
C THR A 149 8.38 -3.81 5.14
N LYS A 150 7.46 -3.26 5.96
CA LYS A 150 7.74 -2.90 7.34
C LYS A 150 8.23 -4.08 8.18
N GLY A 151 9.41 -3.92 8.78
CA GLY A 151 10.02 -4.91 9.67
C GLY A 151 10.72 -6.07 8.96
N PHE A 152 10.96 -5.97 7.65
CA PHE A 152 11.78 -6.92 6.92
C PHE A 152 13.27 -6.55 6.93
N ASP A 153 14.10 -7.58 6.93
CA ASP A 153 15.50 -7.46 6.57
C ASP A 153 15.67 -7.10 5.08
N PRO A 154 16.85 -6.65 4.64
CA PRO A 154 17.06 -6.20 3.26
C PRO A 154 16.78 -7.26 2.18
N VAL A 155 17.03 -8.56 2.47
CA VAL A 155 16.81 -9.65 1.51
C VAL A 155 15.32 -9.88 1.28
N ASN A 156 14.56 -10.02 2.37
CA ASN A 156 13.11 -10.20 2.30
C ASN A 156 12.40 -8.97 1.73
N ARG A 157 12.89 -7.77 2.07
CA ARG A 157 12.40 -6.51 1.49
C ARG A 157 12.54 -6.52 -0.02
N ARG A 158 13.72 -6.87 -0.54
CA ARG A 158 13.98 -6.93 -1.99
C ARG A 158 13.05 -7.92 -2.68
N LEU A 159 12.88 -9.12 -2.13
CA LEU A 159 11.95 -10.13 -2.67
C LEU A 159 10.51 -9.60 -2.79
N LEU A 160 10.03 -8.90 -1.76
CA LEU A 160 8.67 -8.33 -1.80
C LEU A 160 8.54 -7.21 -2.83
N MET A 161 9.55 -6.36 -2.93
CA MET A 161 9.59 -5.30 -3.94
C MET A 161 9.59 -5.87 -5.36
N ASP A 162 10.38 -6.93 -5.62
CA ASP A 162 10.40 -7.63 -6.91
C ASP A 162 9.02 -8.20 -7.25
N ILE A 163 8.30 -8.77 -6.28
CA ILE A 163 6.93 -9.26 -6.47
C ILE A 163 5.96 -8.12 -6.84
N ILE A 164 6.06 -6.98 -6.15
CA ILE A 164 5.20 -5.82 -6.41
C ILE A 164 5.48 -5.27 -7.82
N GLU A 165 6.74 -5.14 -8.18
CA GLU A 165 7.21 -4.66 -9.49
C GLU A 165 6.72 -5.56 -10.63
N GLU A 166 6.76 -6.89 -10.47
CA GLU A 166 6.21 -7.83 -11.44
C GLU A 166 4.70 -7.67 -11.66
N HIS A 167 3.92 -7.40 -10.60
CA HIS A 167 2.48 -7.14 -10.74
C HIS A 167 2.22 -5.85 -11.49
N GLN A 168 2.99 -4.80 -11.22
CA GLN A 168 2.92 -3.54 -11.96
C GLN A 168 3.28 -3.76 -13.44
N GLN A 169 4.35 -4.49 -13.75
CA GLN A 169 4.74 -4.83 -15.12
C GLN A 169 3.69 -5.64 -15.88
N LYS A 170 2.86 -6.43 -15.17
CA LYS A 170 1.70 -7.12 -15.74
C LYS A 170 0.48 -6.20 -15.95
N GLY A 171 0.61 -4.91 -15.63
CA GLY A 171 -0.41 -3.88 -15.85
C GLY A 171 -1.24 -3.52 -14.61
N ALA A 172 -0.93 -4.05 -13.44
CA ALA A 172 -1.58 -3.62 -12.19
C ALA A 172 -1.23 -2.16 -11.87
N THR A 173 -2.22 -1.40 -11.42
CA THR A 173 -2.01 -0.08 -10.82
C THR A 173 -1.69 -0.27 -9.34
N VAL A 174 -0.64 0.38 -8.84
CA VAL A 174 -0.20 0.22 -7.45
C VAL A 174 -0.27 1.55 -6.72
N ILE A 175 -0.97 1.62 -5.60
CA ILE A 175 -0.85 2.71 -4.62
C ILE A 175 0.04 2.17 -3.50
N PHE A 176 1.26 2.70 -3.44
CA PHE A 176 2.31 2.27 -2.55
C PHE A 176 2.52 3.27 -1.42
N VAL A 177 2.29 2.85 -0.18
CA VAL A 177 2.49 3.68 1.00
C VAL A 177 3.70 3.20 1.74
N SER A 178 4.70 4.06 1.86
CA SER A 178 5.91 3.78 2.63
C SER A 178 6.50 5.08 3.18
N HIS A 179 7.24 4.95 4.26
CA HIS A 179 8.10 6.01 4.79
C HIS A 179 9.58 5.76 4.43
N GLN A 180 9.90 4.70 3.71
CA GLN A 180 11.24 4.35 3.24
C GLN A 180 11.46 4.93 1.84
N MET A 181 12.20 6.03 1.74
CA MET A 181 12.34 6.77 0.48
C MET A 181 13.08 5.99 -0.61
N GLU A 182 14.01 5.09 -0.24
CA GLU A 182 14.68 4.19 -1.20
C GLU A 182 13.68 3.29 -1.94
N GLU A 183 12.66 2.76 -1.23
CA GLU A 183 11.61 1.94 -1.85
C GLU A 183 10.75 2.76 -2.80
N VAL A 184 10.44 3.98 -2.39
CA VAL A 184 9.65 4.92 -3.20
C VAL A 184 10.42 5.32 -4.47
N GLU A 185 11.71 5.63 -4.35
CA GLU A 185 12.56 5.98 -5.51
C GLU A 185 12.70 4.80 -6.47
N ARG A 186 12.69 3.57 -5.96
CA ARG A 186 12.76 2.35 -6.78
C ARG A 186 11.46 2.04 -7.51
N LEU A 187 10.32 2.09 -6.80
CA LEU A 187 9.05 1.54 -7.30
C LEU A 187 8.12 2.59 -7.91
N CYS A 188 8.18 3.85 -7.45
CA CYS A 188 7.13 4.82 -7.77
C CYS A 188 7.48 5.66 -9.01
N ASP A 189 6.53 5.77 -9.92
CA ASP A 189 6.58 6.69 -11.06
C ASP A 189 6.26 8.11 -10.63
N ARG A 190 5.19 8.25 -9.82
CA ARG A 190 4.68 9.52 -9.30
C ARG A 190 4.42 9.40 -7.80
N ILE A 191 4.47 10.52 -7.13
CA ILE A 191 4.25 10.59 -5.68
C ILE A 191 3.35 11.75 -5.30
N ILE A 192 2.69 11.60 -4.16
CA ILE A 192 2.12 12.69 -3.40
C ILE A 192 2.67 12.64 -1.97
N LEU A 193 3.12 13.78 -1.47
CA LEU A 193 3.60 13.93 -0.11
C LEU A 193 2.58 14.73 0.68
N LEU A 194 1.94 14.07 1.67
CA LEU A 194 0.90 14.66 2.50
C LEU A 194 1.48 15.31 3.75
N LYS A 195 1.13 16.55 4.01
CA LYS A 195 1.40 17.25 5.27
C LYS A 195 0.12 17.91 5.79
N ASP A 196 -0.25 17.64 7.02
CA ASP A 196 -1.43 18.24 7.68
C ASP A 196 -2.70 18.13 6.80
N GLY A 197 -2.91 16.97 6.17
CA GLY A 197 -4.07 16.68 5.31
C GLY A 197 -4.06 17.33 3.93
N LYS A 198 -2.96 17.95 3.51
CA LYS A 198 -2.79 18.63 2.22
C LYS A 198 -1.64 18.04 1.43
N ALA A 199 -1.66 18.22 0.10
CA ALA A 199 -0.52 17.89 -0.76
C ALA A 199 0.59 18.95 -0.58
N ALA A 200 1.72 18.54 0.00
CA ALA A 200 2.93 19.36 0.11
C ALA A 200 3.79 19.27 -1.16
N ALA A 201 3.83 18.09 -1.80
CA ALA A 201 4.46 17.87 -3.09
C ALA A 201 3.63 16.84 -3.88
N TYR A 202 3.61 16.96 -5.22
CA TYR A 202 2.87 16.08 -6.11
C TYR A 202 3.49 16.10 -7.52
N GLY A 203 3.66 14.94 -8.12
CA GLY A 203 4.19 14.80 -9.48
C GLY A 203 5.04 13.54 -9.65
N SER A 204 5.75 13.44 -10.79
CA SER A 204 6.75 12.38 -10.95
C SER A 204 7.89 12.55 -9.94
N VAL A 205 8.52 11.43 -9.52
CA VAL A 205 9.67 11.46 -8.61
C VAL A 205 10.72 12.45 -9.11
N SER A 206 11.03 12.40 -10.42
CA SER A 206 11.99 13.31 -11.05
C SER A 206 11.57 14.79 -11.01
N SER A 207 10.27 15.09 -11.25
CA SER A 207 9.76 16.45 -11.20
C SER A 207 9.76 17.04 -9.79
N VAL A 208 9.42 16.20 -8.78
CA VAL A 208 9.47 16.61 -7.38
C VAL A 208 10.92 16.88 -6.98
N ARG A 209 11.88 15.99 -7.29
CA ARG A 209 13.32 16.25 -7.03
C ARG A 209 13.82 17.53 -7.68
N LYS A 210 13.45 17.77 -8.95
CA LYS A 210 13.84 19.00 -9.67
C LYS A 210 13.32 20.26 -8.99
N LYS A 211 12.09 20.24 -8.46
CA LYS A 211 11.50 21.39 -7.71
C LYS A 211 12.25 21.70 -6.42
N TYR A 212 12.99 20.74 -5.87
CA TYR A 212 13.79 20.88 -4.64
C TYR A 212 15.31 20.80 -4.94
N ASP A 213 15.76 21.41 -6.05
CA ASP A 213 17.17 21.53 -6.42
C ASP A 213 17.93 20.19 -6.55
N GLY A 214 17.22 19.14 -6.97
CA GLY A 214 17.80 17.80 -7.17
C GLY A 214 18.08 17.01 -5.91
N LYS A 215 17.60 17.43 -4.75
CA LYS A 215 17.72 16.74 -3.47
C LYS A 215 17.12 15.33 -3.52
N SER A 216 17.61 14.44 -2.66
CA SER A 216 16.99 13.13 -2.43
C SER A 216 15.57 13.27 -1.88
N LEU A 217 14.74 12.22 -2.01
CA LEU A 217 13.41 12.24 -1.39
C LEU A 217 13.48 12.32 0.13
N ASP A 218 14.51 11.73 0.77
CA ASP A 218 14.76 11.85 2.21
C ASP A 218 14.99 13.32 2.62
N ASP A 219 15.86 14.05 1.90
CA ASP A 219 16.12 15.46 2.18
C ASP A 219 14.88 16.33 1.97
N ILE A 220 14.08 16.02 0.94
CA ILE A 220 12.82 16.71 0.67
C ILE A 220 11.83 16.46 1.82
N PHE A 221 11.73 15.21 2.27
CA PHE A 221 10.90 14.81 3.40
C PHE A 221 11.32 15.56 4.67
N VAL A 222 12.61 15.53 5.01
CA VAL A 222 13.17 16.25 6.17
C VAL A 222 12.90 17.76 6.06
N ASN A 223 13.10 18.37 4.88
CA ASN A 223 12.83 19.78 4.68
C ASN A 223 11.35 20.14 4.90
N ILE A 224 10.42 19.29 4.43
CA ILE A 224 9.00 19.55 4.56
C ILE A 224 8.52 19.36 6.01
N TYR A 225 9.05 18.37 6.74
CA TYR A 225 8.60 18.03 8.10
C TYR A 225 9.49 18.58 9.19
N GLY A 226 10.78 18.86 8.93
CA GLY A 226 11.77 19.30 9.94
C GLY A 226 11.53 20.71 10.49
N LYS A 227 10.95 21.60 9.68
CA LYS A 227 10.73 23.02 10.08
C LYS A 227 9.80 23.24 11.27
N LYS A 228 9.04 22.23 11.71
CA LYS A 228 8.21 22.33 12.94
C LYS A 228 8.99 22.17 14.25
N LYS A 229 10.25 21.69 14.23
CA LYS A 229 11.03 21.52 15.47
C LYS A 229 11.73 22.80 15.93
N GLU A 230 12.04 23.71 15.02
CA GLU A 230 12.72 24.97 15.36
C GLU A 230 11.74 26.00 15.97
N GLU A 231 10.49 26.07 15.45
CA GLU A 231 9.48 26.99 16.01
C GLU A 231 8.94 26.58 17.40
N ALA A 232 9.15 25.34 17.84
CA ALA A 232 8.70 24.85 19.15
C ALA A 232 9.77 24.95 20.26
N ILE A 233 11.02 25.35 19.91
CA ILE A 233 12.12 25.54 20.85
C ILE A 233 12.25 27.01 21.25
N ASP A 234 11.73 27.94 20.41
CA ASP A 234 11.79 29.39 20.64
C ASP A 234 10.48 29.99 21.20
N ALA A 235 9.54 29.16 21.67
CA ALA A 235 8.30 29.56 22.32
C ALA A 235 8.20 29.00 23.74
#